data_22993c2453e6a2bda1e0e4107489bfcd
#
_entry.id   22993c2453e6a2bda1e0e4107489bfcd
#
_cell.length_a   1.000
_cell.length_b   1.000
_cell.length_c   1.000
_cell.angle_alpha   90.00
_cell.angle_beta   90.00
_cell.angle_gamma   90.00
#
_symmetry.space_group_name_H-M   'P 1'
#
loop_
_entity.id
_entity.type
_entity.pdbx_description
1 polymer ?
#
loop_
_entity_poly.entity_id
_entity_poly.type
_entity_poly.pdbx_seq_one_letter_code
_entity_poly.pdbx_strand_id
1 'polypeptide(L)'
;GQSPFSSYDETGAPVYNGTATPAINNASGYKSNDPYSNRDPRLAATVLYNGVNWGNGIINVLKGQRDNPQGNANATPTGYYTRKYIPEVILNNNHTGSNYRNWIIIRYAEILLNYAEALNEAGGSRADVLNAIQPLRDRVGMTAKLTDRSDLQTIADRRNFIRKERTVELAFEDHRAWDVRRWN
;
A
#
# COMPACT_ATOMS: atom_id res chain seq x y z
N GLY A 1 -7.72 1.70 -9.51
CA GLY A 1 -8.26 3.00 -9.16
C GLY A 1 -7.25 4.12 -9.40
N GLN A 2 -7.71 5.32 -9.54
CA GLN A 2 -6.84 6.49 -9.65
C GLN A 2 -6.22 6.83 -8.29
N SER A 3 -5.10 7.55 -8.32
CA SER A 3 -4.45 8.03 -7.09
C SER A 3 -5.32 9.04 -6.35
N PRO A 4 -5.43 8.98 -5.01
CA PRO A 4 -6.31 9.85 -4.24
C PRO A 4 -5.89 11.32 -4.26
N PHE A 5 -4.61 11.62 -4.49
CA PHE A 5 -4.11 13.00 -4.57
C PHE A 5 -3.64 13.33 -5.97
N SER A 6 -3.65 14.62 -6.29
CA SER A 6 -3.37 15.12 -7.64
C SER A 6 -1.90 14.99 -8.03
N SER A 7 -0.99 15.05 -7.05
CA SER A 7 0.44 14.92 -7.30
C SER A 7 1.15 14.16 -6.18
N TYR A 8 2.24 13.50 -6.56
CA TYR A 8 3.13 12.77 -5.67
C TYR A 8 4.57 13.10 -6.03
N ASP A 9 5.43 13.13 -5.03
CA ASP A 9 6.86 13.24 -5.24
C ASP A 9 7.46 11.90 -5.73
N GLU A 10 8.72 11.90 -6.03
CA GLU A 10 9.46 10.71 -6.48
C GLU A 10 9.52 9.58 -5.44
N THR A 11 9.29 9.90 -4.17
CA THR A 11 9.19 8.91 -3.10
C THR A 11 7.80 8.29 -3.00
N GLY A 12 6.81 8.83 -3.75
CA GLY A 12 5.42 8.42 -3.71
C GLY A 12 4.63 9.05 -2.56
N ALA A 13 5.15 10.10 -1.90
CA ALA A 13 4.40 10.88 -0.93
C ALA A 13 3.56 11.95 -1.63
N PRO A 14 2.35 12.30 -1.12
CA PRO A 14 1.53 13.37 -1.67
C PRO A 14 2.24 14.72 -1.55
N VAL A 15 2.20 15.52 -2.62
CA VAL A 15 2.77 16.87 -2.62
C VAL A 15 1.77 17.88 -2.03
N TYR A 16 2.23 18.65 -1.07
CA TYR A 16 1.37 19.59 -0.31
C TYR A 16 1.30 21.01 -0.90
N ASN A 17 2.19 21.39 -1.81
CA ASN A 17 2.20 22.69 -2.49
C ASN A 17 1.96 23.90 -1.57
N GLY A 18 2.50 23.88 -0.34
CA GLY A 18 2.33 24.95 0.65
C GLY A 18 0.97 24.99 1.36
N THR A 19 0.12 23.97 1.17
CA THR A 19 -1.17 23.84 1.87
C THR A 19 -1.09 22.83 3.02
N ALA A 20 -2.00 22.91 3.99
CA ALA A 20 -2.07 21.98 5.12
C ALA A 20 -2.49 20.55 4.68
N THR A 21 -3.10 20.42 3.52
CA THR A 21 -3.54 19.13 2.94
C THR A 21 -3.18 19.07 1.47
N PRO A 22 -2.80 17.89 0.95
CA PRO A 22 -2.52 17.73 -0.47
C PRO A 22 -3.80 17.87 -1.30
N ALA A 23 -3.67 18.35 -2.54
CA ALA A 23 -4.81 18.49 -3.46
C ALA A 23 -5.43 17.12 -3.79
N ILE A 24 -6.74 16.99 -3.55
CA ILE A 24 -7.48 15.75 -3.82
C ILE A 24 -7.72 15.60 -5.32
N ASN A 25 -7.47 14.41 -5.85
CA ASN A 25 -7.90 14.02 -7.17
C ASN A 25 -9.35 13.54 -7.13
N ASN A 26 -10.28 14.39 -7.53
CA ASN A 26 -11.72 14.10 -7.50
C ASN A 26 -12.10 12.84 -8.33
N ALA A 27 -11.39 12.58 -9.43
CA ALA A 27 -11.62 11.40 -10.25
C ALA A 27 -11.23 10.07 -9.56
N SER A 28 -10.50 10.14 -8.44
CA SER A 28 -10.16 8.96 -7.64
C SER A 28 -11.30 8.42 -6.80
N GLY A 29 -12.35 9.24 -6.55
CA GLY A 29 -13.40 8.94 -5.60
C GLY A 29 -12.96 9.02 -4.12
N TYR A 30 -11.77 9.54 -3.84
CA TYR A 30 -11.30 9.75 -2.46
C TYR A 30 -12.12 10.82 -1.75
N LYS A 31 -12.47 10.55 -0.49
CA LYS A 31 -13.18 11.48 0.39
C LYS A 31 -12.39 11.64 1.69
N SER A 32 -12.12 12.86 2.10
CA SER A 32 -11.36 13.13 3.33
C SER A 32 -12.10 12.72 4.62
N ASN A 33 -13.43 12.70 4.59
CA ASN A 33 -14.27 12.22 5.70
C ASN A 33 -14.46 10.70 5.69
N ASP A 34 -14.08 10.01 4.60
CA ASP A 34 -14.08 8.56 4.47
C ASP A 34 -12.85 8.14 3.65
N PRO A 35 -11.65 8.21 4.25
CA PRO A 35 -10.39 8.03 3.53
C PRO A 35 -10.09 6.57 3.18
N TYR A 36 -10.88 5.62 3.65
CA TYR A 36 -10.63 4.19 3.53
C TYR A 36 -11.47 3.48 2.50
N SER A 37 -12.65 4.03 2.14
CA SER A 37 -13.51 3.46 1.10
C SER A 37 -12.93 3.70 -0.31
N ASN A 38 -13.24 2.77 -1.21
CA ASN A 38 -12.81 2.80 -2.62
C ASN A 38 -11.29 2.88 -2.83
N ARG A 39 -10.54 2.37 -1.87
CA ARG A 39 -9.07 2.28 -1.94
C ARG A 39 -8.63 0.94 -2.54
N ASP A 40 -7.35 0.88 -2.87
CA ASP A 40 -6.69 -0.37 -3.23
C ASP A 40 -6.99 -1.45 -2.16
N PRO A 41 -7.46 -2.65 -2.53
CA PRO A 41 -7.82 -3.70 -1.56
C PRO A 41 -6.66 -4.09 -0.63
N ARG A 42 -5.42 -3.87 -1.06
CA ARG A 42 -4.22 -4.13 -0.24
C ARG A 42 -4.11 -3.20 0.96
N LEU A 43 -4.74 -2.01 0.95
CA LEU A 43 -4.77 -1.15 2.12
C LEU A 43 -5.36 -1.89 3.32
N ALA A 44 -6.57 -2.41 3.17
CA ALA A 44 -7.26 -3.14 4.24
C ALA A 44 -6.56 -4.46 4.63
N ALA A 45 -5.82 -5.08 3.70
CA ALA A 45 -5.04 -6.28 3.96
C ALA A 45 -3.71 -5.99 4.71
N THR A 46 -3.24 -4.74 4.67
CA THR A 46 -1.90 -4.37 5.16
C THR A 46 -1.96 -3.55 6.45
N VAL A 47 -2.98 -2.71 6.61
CA VAL A 47 -3.08 -1.71 7.69
C VAL A 47 -4.42 -1.81 8.39
N LEU A 48 -4.39 -1.74 9.73
CA LEU A 48 -5.59 -1.51 10.55
C LEU A 48 -5.72 -0.01 10.82
N TYR A 49 -6.95 0.48 10.74
CA TYR A 49 -7.27 1.88 10.89
C TYR A 49 -8.57 2.05 11.70
N ASN A 50 -8.91 3.27 12.05
CA ASN A 50 -10.12 3.56 12.83
C ASN A 50 -11.38 2.98 12.20
N GLY A 51 -12.20 2.31 13.00
CA GLY A 51 -13.47 1.72 12.58
C GLY A 51 -13.38 0.30 11.99
N VAL A 52 -12.16 -0.24 11.80
CA VAL A 52 -12.00 -1.63 11.31
C VAL A 52 -12.30 -2.62 12.41
N ASN A 53 -13.08 -3.65 12.07
CA ASN A 53 -13.26 -4.79 12.96
C ASN A 53 -12.01 -5.69 12.91
N TRP A 54 -11.42 -5.96 14.08
CA TRP A 54 -10.24 -6.78 14.21
C TRP A 54 -10.29 -7.59 15.50
N GLY A 55 -10.21 -8.91 15.36
CA GLY A 55 -10.28 -9.82 16.50
C GLY A 55 -11.55 -9.62 17.32
N ASN A 56 -11.41 -9.21 18.58
CA ASN A 56 -12.53 -9.10 19.52
C ASN A 56 -13.21 -7.72 19.53
N GLY A 57 -12.95 -6.86 18.55
CA GLY A 57 -13.60 -5.55 18.55
C GLY A 57 -13.19 -4.61 17.43
N ILE A 58 -13.75 -3.43 17.49
CA ILE A 58 -13.48 -2.36 16.52
C ILE A 58 -12.25 -1.57 17.00
N ILE A 59 -11.32 -1.30 16.08
CA ILE A 59 -10.19 -0.40 16.31
C ILE A 59 -10.72 1.02 16.51
N ASN A 60 -10.38 1.64 17.64
CA ASN A 60 -10.81 2.99 17.97
C ASN A 60 -9.62 3.86 18.39
N VAL A 61 -9.12 4.64 17.43
CA VAL A 61 -7.94 5.52 17.59
C VAL A 61 -8.30 6.96 17.91
N LEU A 62 -9.56 7.27 18.16
CA LEU A 62 -9.98 8.61 18.55
C LEU A 62 -9.36 9.01 19.89
N LYS A 63 -9.22 10.32 20.10
CA LYS A 63 -8.61 10.88 21.32
C LYS A 63 -9.23 10.30 22.60
N GLY A 64 -8.38 9.76 23.47
CA GLY A 64 -8.81 9.17 24.75
C GLY A 64 -9.45 7.77 24.64
N GLN A 65 -9.53 7.20 23.45
CA GLN A 65 -10.08 5.86 23.25
C GLN A 65 -9.01 4.77 23.38
N ARG A 66 -9.45 3.50 23.41
CA ARG A 66 -8.63 2.31 23.71
C ARG A 66 -7.34 2.22 22.87
N ASP A 67 -7.43 2.56 21.60
CA ASP A 67 -6.32 2.37 20.63
C ASP A 67 -5.63 3.69 20.28
N ASN A 68 -5.71 4.69 21.18
CA ASN A 68 -5.06 5.99 21.07
C ASN A 68 -4.03 6.17 22.20
N PRO A 69 -2.86 6.82 21.98
CA PRO A 69 -1.83 7.02 23.00
C PRO A 69 -2.32 7.72 24.27
N GLN A 70 -3.34 8.55 24.19
CA GLN A 70 -3.94 9.21 25.37
C GLN A 70 -4.86 8.28 26.20
N GLY A 71 -5.36 7.20 25.57
CA GLY A 71 -6.12 6.16 26.26
C GLY A 71 -5.26 4.95 26.64
N ASN A 72 -4.16 4.73 25.93
CA ASN A 72 -3.28 3.57 26.11
C ASN A 72 -1.85 3.93 25.66
N ALA A 73 -0.92 3.97 26.59
CA ALA A 73 0.48 4.31 26.33
C ALA A 73 1.19 3.37 25.33
N ASN A 74 0.68 2.16 25.13
CA ASN A 74 1.20 1.19 24.17
C ASN A 74 0.58 1.34 22.75
N ALA A 75 -0.35 2.28 22.58
CA ALA A 75 -0.96 2.51 21.27
C ALA A 75 -0.01 3.25 20.32
N THR A 76 -0.20 3.03 19.02
CA THR A 76 0.59 3.72 17.99
C THR A 76 0.31 5.23 17.97
N PRO A 77 1.35 6.07 17.85
CA PRO A 77 1.16 7.52 17.75
C PRO A 77 0.53 7.95 16.42
N THR A 78 0.52 7.11 15.39
CA THR A 78 0.01 7.43 14.06
C THR A 78 -1.48 7.14 13.89
N GLY A 79 -2.10 6.38 14.79
CA GLY A 79 -3.46 5.87 14.65
C GLY A 79 -3.60 4.73 13.64
N TYR A 80 -2.48 4.17 13.15
CA TYR A 80 -2.44 3.02 12.25
C TYR A 80 -1.68 1.87 12.86
N TYR A 81 -2.15 0.64 12.62
CA TYR A 81 -1.50 -0.58 13.06
C TYR A 81 -1.20 -1.48 11.87
N THR A 82 -0.12 -2.23 11.94
CA THR A 82 0.21 -3.23 10.93
C THR A 82 -0.74 -4.41 11.05
N ARG A 83 -1.45 -4.76 9.97
CA ARG A 83 -2.21 -6.00 9.85
C ARG A 83 -1.37 -7.13 9.27
N LYS A 84 -0.53 -6.80 8.31
CA LYS A 84 0.36 -7.76 7.64
C LYS A 84 1.23 -8.48 8.67
N TYR A 85 1.36 -9.79 8.55
CA TYR A 85 2.05 -10.69 9.49
C TYR A 85 1.37 -10.92 10.84
N ILE A 86 0.30 -10.22 11.17
CA ILE A 86 -0.41 -10.41 12.44
C ILE A 86 -1.65 -11.28 12.20
N PRO A 87 -1.73 -12.49 12.76
CA PRO A 87 -2.92 -13.31 12.63
C PRO A 87 -4.05 -12.77 13.49
N GLU A 88 -5.25 -12.77 12.96
CA GLU A 88 -6.46 -12.32 13.67
C GLU A 88 -6.76 -13.16 14.93
N VAL A 89 -6.32 -14.41 14.93
CA VAL A 89 -6.51 -15.38 16.03
C VAL A 89 -5.68 -15.08 17.29
N ILE A 90 -4.63 -14.25 17.21
CA ILE A 90 -3.77 -13.91 18.38
C ILE A 90 -4.50 -13.06 19.44
N LEU A 91 -5.65 -12.50 19.12
CA LEU A 91 -6.33 -11.49 19.92
C LEU A 91 -7.15 -12.02 21.11
N ASN A 92 -7.24 -13.33 21.25
CA ASN A 92 -7.86 -13.94 22.44
C ASN A 92 -6.83 -14.11 23.54
N ASN A 93 -6.35 -13.05 24.17
CA ASN A 93 -5.59 -12.94 25.44
C ASN A 93 -4.73 -14.15 25.92
N ASN A 94 -4.65 -15.21 25.15
CA ASN A 94 -3.84 -16.38 25.41
C ASN A 94 -2.65 -16.40 24.44
N HIS A 95 -1.57 -15.76 24.84
CA HIS A 95 -0.25 -15.86 24.18
C HIS A 95 0.34 -17.29 24.23
N THR A 96 -0.44 -18.30 24.57
CA THR A 96 0.01 -19.68 24.78
C THR A 96 0.00 -20.55 23.51
N GLY A 97 -0.41 -20.03 22.38
CA GLY A 97 -0.31 -20.72 21.10
C GLY A 97 0.92 -20.31 20.30
N SER A 98 1.66 -21.27 19.78
CA SER A 98 2.77 -21.05 18.84
C SER A 98 2.25 -20.47 17.52
N ASN A 99 2.00 -19.17 17.49
CA ASN A 99 1.62 -18.49 16.27
C ASN A 99 2.87 -18.11 15.48
N TYR A 100 3.61 -19.09 15.01
CA TYR A 100 4.75 -18.87 14.14
C TYR A 100 4.28 -18.23 12.83
N ARG A 101 4.92 -17.13 12.47
CA ARG A 101 4.82 -16.52 11.15
C ARG A 101 6.18 -16.58 10.50
N ASN A 102 6.22 -17.19 9.33
CA ASN A 102 7.43 -17.19 8.53
C ASN A 102 7.68 -15.75 8.05
N TRP A 103 8.90 -15.26 8.30
CA TRP A 103 9.34 -14.03 7.68
C TRP A 103 9.59 -14.31 6.19
N ILE A 104 8.96 -13.52 5.33
CA ILE A 104 9.13 -13.65 3.89
C ILE A 104 10.40 -12.89 3.50
N ILE A 105 11.41 -13.61 3.03
CA ILE A 105 12.66 -13.02 2.53
C ILE A 105 12.49 -12.62 1.07
N ILE A 106 11.95 -13.50 0.24
CA ILE A 106 11.67 -13.29 -1.18
C ILE A 106 10.33 -13.93 -1.52
N ARG A 107 9.54 -13.28 -2.35
CA ARG A 107 8.29 -13.85 -2.87
C ARG A 107 8.08 -13.50 -4.34
N TYR A 108 7.25 -14.27 -5.00
CA TYR A 108 7.03 -14.17 -6.45
C TYR A 108 6.60 -12.76 -6.90
N ALA A 109 5.85 -12.05 -6.09
CA ALA A 109 5.45 -10.66 -6.39
C ALA A 109 6.66 -9.73 -6.54
N GLU A 110 7.69 -9.89 -5.72
CA GLU A 110 8.94 -9.14 -5.86
C GLU A 110 9.64 -9.47 -7.18
N ILE A 111 9.70 -10.75 -7.55
CA ILE A 111 10.31 -11.17 -8.82
C ILE A 111 9.59 -10.55 -10.02
N LEU A 112 8.26 -10.52 -10.01
CA LEU A 112 7.47 -9.88 -11.06
C LEU A 112 7.73 -8.37 -11.16
N LEU A 113 7.85 -7.70 -10.02
CA LEU A 113 8.15 -6.27 -9.97
C LEU A 113 9.59 -5.97 -10.41
N ASN A 114 10.55 -6.79 -10.01
CA ASN A 114 11.94 -6.68 -10.47
C ASN A 114 12.04 -6.88 -11.98
N TYR A 115 11.33 -7.87 -12.51
CA TYR A 115 11.28 -8.15 -13.94
C TYR A 115 10.63 -6.99 -14.72
N ALA A 116 9.49 -6.47 -14.24
CA ALA A 116 8.81 -5.34 -14.88
C ALA A 116 9.69 -4.09 -14.91
N GLU A 117 10.40 -3.80 -13.82
CA GLU A 117 11.32 -2.67 -13.71
C GLU A 117 12.50 -2.84 -14.68
N ALA A 118 13.17 -3.97 -14.66
CA ALA A 118 14.29 -4.26 -15.56
C ALA A 118 13.87 -4.18 -17.03
N LEU A 119 12.73 -4.73 -17.37
CA LEU A 119 12.19 -4.71 -18.73
C LEU A 119 11.85 -3.29 -19.18
N ASN A 120 11.27 -2.46 -18.31
CA ASN A 120 10.98 -1.06 -18.61
C ASN A 120 12.24 -0.25 -18.87
N GLU A 121 13.26 -0.41 -18.01
CA GLU A 121 14.54 0.34 -18.14
C GLU A 121 15.38 -0.14 -19.34
N ALA A 122 15.23 -1.40 -19.74
CA ALA A 122 15.83 -1.94 -20.95
C ALA A 122 15.10 -1.54 -22.25
N GLY A 123 14.03 -0.73 -22.17
CA GLY A 123 13.27 -0.32 -23.35
C GLY A 123 12.35 -1.41 -23.91
N GLY A 124 11.98 -2.38 -23.09
CA GLY A 124 11.02 -3.42 -23.46
C GLY A 124 9.64 -2.88 -23.85
N SER A 125 8.85 -3.71 -24.52
CA SER A 125 7.55 -3.28 -25.00
C SER A 125 6.64 -2.87 -23.85
N ARG A 126 5.80 -1.84 -24.08
CA ARG A 126 4.83 -1.38 -23.10
C ARG A 126 3.92 -2.53 -22.62
N ALA A 127 3.48 -3.36 -23.55
CA ALA A 127 2.58 -4.48 -23.24
C ALA A 127 3.25 -5.49 -22.31
N ASP A 128 4.49 -5.87 -22.58
CA ASP A 128 5.21 -6.86 -21.77
C ASP A 128 5.47 -6.35 -20.36
N VAL A 129 5.87 -5.09 -20.20
CA VAL A 129 6.05 -4.45 -18.89
C VAL A 129 4.76 -4.48 -18.07
N LEU A 130 3.64 -4.09 -18.67
CA LEU A 130 2.36 -4.03 -17.97
C LEU A 130 1.78 -5.41 -17.69
N ASN A 131 1.97 -6.36 -18.59
CA ASN A 131 1.56 -7.76 -18.41
C ASN A 131 2.35 -8.45 -17.26
N ALA A 132 3.60 -8.08 -17.03
CA ALA A 132 4.36 -8.60 -15.90
C ALA A 132 3.76 -8.17 -14.54
N ILE A 133 3.12 -7.01 -14.47
CA ILE A 133 2.50 -6.48 -13.24
C ILE A 133 1.06 -6.95 -13.07
N GLN A 134 0.35 -7.19 -14.17
CA GLN A 134 -1.08 -7.50 -14.17
C GLN A 134 -1.47 -8.60 -13.15
N PRO A 135 -0.74 -9.73 -13.01
CA PRO A 135 -1.07 -10.78 -12.06
C PRO A 135 -1.15 -10.33 -10.60
N LEU A 136 -0.34 -9.33 -10.21
CA LEU A 136 -0.36 -8.77 -8.85
C LEU A 136 -1.69 -8.06 -8.57
N ARG A 137 -2.22 -7.39 -9.56
CA ARG A 137 -3.48 -6.67 -9.48
C ARG A 137 -4.69 -7.59 -9.58
N ASP A 138 -4.64 -8.55 -10.49
CA ASP A 138 -5.70 -9.57 -10.64
C ASP A 138 -5.90 -10.36 -9.34
N ARG A 139 -4.82 -10.72 -8.64
CA ARG A 139 -4.85 -11.44 -7.36
C ARG A 139 -5.69 -10.75 -6.29
N VAL A 140 -5.76 -9.42 -6.31
CA VAL A 140 -6.50 -8.62 -5.33
C VAL A 140 -7.80 -8.04 -5.88
N GLY A 141 -8.29 -8.58 -7.01
CA GLY A 141 -9.56 -8.20 -7.61
C GLY A 141 -9.53 -6.92 -8.46
N MET A 142 -8.36 -6.37 -8.74
CA MET A 142 -8.19 -5.22 -9.65
C MET A 142 -7.99 -5.69 -11.09
N THR A 143 -9.03 -6.24 -11.68
CA THR A 143 -8.99 -6.96 -12.98
C THR A 143 -8.96 -6.06 -14.22
N ALA A 144 -9.10 -4.74 -14.07
CA ALA A 144 -8.96 -3.81 -15.17
C ALA A 144 -7.57 -3.92 -15.80
N LYS A 145 -7.51 -4.06 -17.13
CA LYS A 145 -6.26 -4.28 -17.84
C LYS A 145 -5.36 -3.04 -17.78
N LEU A 146 -4.13 -3.23 -17.37
CA LEU A 146 -3.13 -2.17 -17.36
C LEU A 146 -2.79 -1.66 -18.75
N THR A 147 -2.87 -2.52 -19.75
CA THR A 147 -2.67 -2.17 -21.16
C THR A 147 -3.71 -1.18 -21.70
N ASP A 148 -4.89 -1.08 -21.08
CA ASP A 148 -5.93 -0.13 -21.47
C ASP A 148 -5.73 1.27 -20.90
N ARG A 149 -4.76 1.44 -19.98
CA ARG A 149 -4.47 2.73 -19.35
C ARG A 149 -3.73 3.66 -20.30
N SER A 150 -4.29 4.85 -20.51
CA SER A 150 -3.72 5.88 -21.38
C SER A 150 -2.58 6.69 -20.72
N ASP A 151 -2.45 6.61 -19.39
CA ASP A 151 -1.47 7.36 -18.60
C ASP A 151 -0.14 6.59 -18.38
N LEU A 152 0.06 5.43 -19.02
CA LEU A 152 1.26 4.59 -18.92
C LEU A 152 1.97 4.43 -20.27
N GLN A 153 2.10 5.53 -21.02
CA GLN A 153 2.63 5.47 -22.39
C GLN A 153 4.17 5.53 -22.44
N THR A 154 4.77 6.39 -21.65
CA THR A 154 6.23 6.58 -21.65
C THR A 154 6.94 5.63 -20.69
N ILE A 155 8.24 5.45 -20.88
CA ILE A 155 9.11 4.73 -19.93
C ILE A 155 9.04 5.38 -18.55
N ALA A 156 9.02 6.71 -18.48
CA ALA A 156 8.95 7.45 -17.23
C ALA A 156 7.61 7.22 -16.49
N ASP A 157 6.49 7.23 -17.21
CA ASP A 157 5.17 6.96 -16.62
C ASP A 157 5.13 5.54 -16.02
N ARG A 158 5.60 4.56 -16.76
CA ARG A 158 5.67 3.18 -16.30
C ARG A 158 6.65 3.01 -15.14
N ARG A 159 7.80 3.69 -15.14
CA ARG A 159 8.75 3.70 -14.02
C ARG A 159 8.08 4.17 -12.74
N ASN A 160 7.39 5.30 -12.78
CA ASN A 160 6.68 5.84 -11.63
C ASN A 160 5.55 4.91 -11.16
N PHE A 161 4.84 4.30 -12.09
CA PHE A 161 3.82 3.31 -11.78
C PHE A 161 4.40 2.06 -11.11
N ILE A 162 5.50 1.50 -11.62
CA ILE A 162 6.20 0.34 -11.05
C ILE A 162 6.67 0.66 -9.63
N ARG A 163 7.31 1.80 -9.42
CA ARG A 163 7.79 2.23 -8.10
C ARG A 163 6.65 2.34 -7.09
N LYS A 164 5.51 2.89 -7.52
CA LYS A 164 4.29 2.96 -6.70
C LYS A 164 3.73 1.57 -6.40
N GLU A 165 3.65 0.70 -7.40
CA GLU A 165 3.16 -0.66 -7.25
C GLU A 165 4.04 -1.46 -6.27
N ARG A 166 5.38 -1.31 -6.35
CA ARG A 166 6.34 -1.88 -5.38
C ARG A 166 6.07 -1.37 -3.97
N THR A 167 5.87 -0.07 -3.80
CA THR A 167 5.62 0.55 -2.49
C THR A 167 4.36 -0.04 -1.83
N VAL A 168 3.30 -0.27 -2.60
CA VAL A 168 2.04 -0.81 -2.09
C VAL A 168 2.12 -2.31 -1.86
N GLU A 169 2.65 -3.05 -2.82
CA GLU A 169 2.70 -4.52 -2.78
C GLU A 169 3.65 -5.03 -1.70
N LEU A 170 4.84 -4.43 -1.60
CA LEU A 170 5.91 -4.85 -0.69
C LEU A 170 5.92 -4.05 0.63
N ALA A 171 4.83 -3.36 0.95
CA ALA A 171 4.70 -2.62 2.21
C ALA A 171 4.98 -3.53 3.42
N PHE A 172 5.82 -3.07 4.36
CA PHE A 172 6.28 -3.79 5.55
C PHE A 172 7.11 -5.07 5.28
N GLU A 173 7.71 -5.18 4.10
CA GLU A 173 8.61 -6.29 3.73
C GLU A 173 10.08 -5.84 3.61
N ASP A 174 10.47 -4.74 4.26
CA ASP A 174 11.81 -4.16 4.34
C ASP A 174 12.42 -3.68 3.00
N HIS A 175 11.64 -3.66 1.91
CA HIS A 175 12.12 -3.24 0.59
C HIS A 175 12.27 -1.73 0.44
N ARG A 176 11.42 -0.93 1.12
CA ARG A 176 11.29 0.51 0.84
C ARG A 176 12.60 1.29 1.01
N ALA A 177 13.36 1.01 2.06
CA ALA A 177 14.62 1.71 2.33
C ALA A 177 15.67 1.47 1.23
N TRP A 178 15.69 0.25 0.69
CA TRP A 178 16.58 -0.13 -0.41
C TRP A 178 16.12 0.44 -1.75
N ASP A 179 14.84 0.38 -2.02
CA ASP A 179 14.24 0.91 -3.23
C ASP A 179 14.49 2.41 -3.38
N VAL A 180 14.24 3.20 -2.33
CA VAL A 180 14.48 4.66 -2.36
C VAL A 180 15.97 4.98 -2.62
N ARG A 181 16.89 4.27 -1.95
CA ARG A 181 18.34 4.47 -2.17
C ARG A 181 18.79 4.10 -3.57
N ARG A 182 18.19 3.10 -4.17
CA ARG A 182 18.52 2.60 -5.51
C ARG A 182 17.96 3.49 -6.62
N TRP A 183 16.87 4.21 -6.35
CA TRP A 183 16.20 5.06 -7.32
C TRP A 183 16.73 6.51 -7.38
N ASN A 184 17.58 6.93 -6.44
CA ASN A 184 18.19 8.25 -6.37
C ASN A 184 19.45 8.35 -7.26
#